data_cd12d3373de3949c70957ffe2462adcc
#
_entry.id   cd12d3373de3949c70957ffe2462adcc
#
_cell.length_a   1.000
_cell.length_b   1.000
_cell.length_c   1.000
_cell.angle_alpha   90.00
_cell.angle_beta   90.00
_cell.angle_gamma   90.00
#
_symmetry.space_group_name_H-M   'P 1'
#
loop_
_entity.id
_entity.type
_entity.pdbx_description
1 polymer ?
#
loop_
_entity_poly.entity_id
_entity_poly.type
_entity_poly.pdbx_seq_one_letter_code
_entity_poly.pdbx_strand_id
1 'polypeptide(L)'
;MRLIDTNIFLRYFTKDDEEKANNVLCLLKRLEANQEKATTNLLVIFETIFTLERFYKVEREKIKDILLPIIDLRGLNLEHKDIIKSSLNLFCEKNISFADAFNAYFMKAHQINEIYSYDKDFDNIEGINRREPE
;
A
#
# COMPACT_ATOMS: atom_id res chain seq x y z
N MET A 1 -2.13 10.29 -19.55
CA MET A 1 -1.74 9.45 -18.38
C MET A 1 -2.82 8.42 -18.12
N ARG A 2 -2.44 7.17 -17.89
CA ARG A 2 -3.39 6.07 -17.64
C ARG A 2 -3.39 5.69 -16.18
N LEU A 3 -4.53 5.27 -15.65
CA LEU A 3 -4.65 4.71 -14.32
C LEU A 3 -4.27 3.22 -14.37
N ILE A 4 -3.45 2.79 -13.43
CA ILE A 4 -3.14 1.37 -13.22
C ILE A 4 -4.10 0.83 -12.17
N ASP A 5 -4.88 -0.16 -12.56
CA ASP A 5 -5.86 -0.80 -11.69
C ASP A 5 -5.25 -1.99 -10.94
N THR A 6 -5.96 -2.46 -9.93
CA THR A 6 -5.54 -3.56 -9.05
C THR A 6 -5.14 -4.82 -9.82
N ASN A 7 -5.88 -5.20 -10.85
CA ASN A 7 -5.60 -6.41 -11.62
C ASN A 7 -4.22 -6.39 -12.27
N ILE A 8 -3.72 -5.22 -12.65
CA ILE A 8 -2.38 -5.09 -13.24
C ILE A 8 -1.31 -5.47 -12.21
N PHE A 9 -1.42 -4.92 -11.01
CA PHE A 9 -0.47 -5.27 -9.94
C PHE A 9 -0.58 -6.75 -9.56
N LEU A 10 -1.81 -7.28 -9.44
CA LEU A 10 -2.01 -8.68 -9.07
C LEU A 10 -1.39 -9.63 -10.10
N ARG A 11 -1.47 -9.33 -11.39
CA ARG A 11 -0.83 -10.15 -12.44
C ARG A 11 0.68 -10.21 -12.28
N TYR A 12 1.28 -9.11 -11.86
CA TYR A 12 2.72 -9.09 -11.60
C TYR A 12 3.10 -9.92 -10.38
N PHE A 13 2.30 -9.82 -9.30
CA PHE A 13 2.58 -10.54 -8.06
C PHE A 13 2.34 -12.04 -8.18
N THR A 14 1.22 -12.46 -8.76
CA THR A 14 0.80 -13.86 -8.74
C THR A 14 1.40 -14.68 -9.88
N LYS A 15 1.65 -14.04 -11.03
CA LYS A 15 2.25 -14.66 -12.22
C LYS A 15 1.52 -15.91 -12.71
N ASP A 16 0.23 -16.03 -12.42
CA ASP A 16 -0.63 -17.12 -12.85
C ASP A 16 -0.95 -17.07 -14.36
N ASP A 17 -0.67 -15.94 -14.99
CA ASP A 17 -0.72 -15.76 -16.45
C ASP A 17 0.62 -15.15 -16.87
N GLU A 18 1.51 -15.98 -17.43
CA GLU A 18 2.87 -15.56 -17.77
C GLU A 18 2.93 -14.43 -18.79
N GLU A 19 2.08 -14.49 -19.82
CA GLU A 19 2.07 -13.44 -20.86
C GLU A 19 1.67 -12.10 -20.26
N LYS A 20 0.60 -12.08 -19.46
CA LYS A 20 0.15 -10.86 -18.80
C LYS A 20 1.17 -10.36 -17.79
N ALA A 21 1.78 -11.25 -17.00
CA ALA A 21 2.81 -10.87 -16.05
C ALA A 21 4.02 -10.24 -16.75
N ASN A 22 4.45 -10.79 -17.89
CA ASN A 22 5.54 -10.23 -18.67
C ASN A 22 5.20 -8.86 -19.25
N ASN A 23 3.96 -8.68 -19.72
CA ASN A 23 3.50 -7.38 -20.22
C ASN A 23 3.49 -6.32 -19.11
N VAL A 24 3.07 -6.70 -17.90
CA VAL A 24 3.12 -5.80 -16.75
C VAL A 24 4.57 -5.46 -16.39
N LEU A 25 5.46 -6.45 -16.40
CA LEU A 25 6.88 -6.20 -16.14
C LEU A 25 7.46 -5.17 -17.14
N CYS A 26 7.10 -5.28 -18.42
CA CYS A 26 7.52 -4.30 -19.42
C CYS A 26 6.99 -2.91 -19.12
N LEU A 27 5.72 -2.80 -18.69
CA LEU A 27 5.14 -1.55 -18.24
C LEU A 27 5.92 -0.95 -17.06
N LEU A 28 6.21 -1.76 -16.04
CA LEU A 28 6.96 -1.30 -14.86
C LEU A 28 8.36 -0.82 -15.24
N LYS A 29 9.02 -1.49 -16.18
CA LYS A 29 10.33 -1.06 -16.69
C LYS A 29 10.26 0.28 -17.40
N ARG A 30 9.21 0.52 -18.19
CA ARG A 30 9.03 1.82 -18.84
C ARG A 30 8.77 2.94 -17.83
N LEU A 31 8.03 2.64 -16.76
CA LEU A 31 7.80 3.60 -15.67
C LEU A 31 9.10 3.90 -14.93
N GLU A 32 9.91 2.88 -14.65
CA GLU A 32 11.21 3.06 -14.00
C GLU A 32 12.14 3.94 -14.82
N ALA A 33 12.19 3.71 -16.12
CA ALA A 33 13.01 4.48 -17.05
C ALA A 33 12.43 5.86 -17.37
N ASN A 34 11.28 6.21 -16.81
CA ASN A 34 10.54 7.44 -17.10
C ASN A 34 10.19 7.62 -18.58
N GLN A 35 10.04 6.50 -19.29
CA GLN A 35 9.61 6.45 -20.67
C GLN A 35 8.10 6.51 -20.82
N GLU A 36 7.39 6.19 -19.73
CA GLU A 36 5.95 6.26 -19.63
C GLU A 36 5.59 6.84 -18.27
N LYS A 37 4.44 7.51 -18.20
CA LYS A 37 3.86 8.00 -16.94
C LYS A 37 2.48 7.41 -16.77
N ALA A 38 2.20 6.93 -15.57
CA ALA A 38 0.90 6.39 -15.20
C ALA A 38 0.57 6.83 -13.78
N THR A 39 -0.68 6.73 -13.42
CA THR A 39 -1.14 7.06 -12.07
C THR A 39 -1.82 5.85 -11.43
N THR A 40 -1.82 5.83 -10.12
CA THR A 40 -2.66 4.94 -9.34
C THR A 40 -3.13 5.69 -8.10
N ASN A 41 -3.85 5.05 -7.21
CA ASN A 41 -4.35 5.72 -6.01
C ASN A 41 -4.34 4.77 -4.81
N LEU A 42 -4.62 5.34 -3.63
CA LEU A 42 -4.61 4.60 -2.37
C LEU A 42 -5.57 3.42 -2.37
N LEU A 43 -6.75 3.56 -2.98
CA LEU A 43 -7.72 2.46 -3.01
C LEU A 43 -7.20 1.26 -3.79
N VAL A 44 -6.51 1.50 -4.90
CA VAL A 44 -5.87 0.43 -5.68
C VAL A 44 -4.78 -0.26 -4.85
N ILE A 45 -3.95 0.52 -4.17
CA ILE A 45 -2.89 -0.02 -3.32
C ILE A 45 -3.51 -0.84 -2.18
N PHE A 46 -4.53 -0.30 -1.50
CA PHE A 46 -5.23 -1.00 -0.42
C PHE A 46 -5.82 -2.32 -0.92
N GLU A 47 -6.55 -2.30 -2.03
CA GLU A 47 -7.17 -3.50 -2.59
C GLU A 47 -6.11 -4.55 -2.97
N THR A 48 -4.99 -4.11 -3.54
CA THR A 48 -3.87 -4.99 -3.88
C THR A 48 -3.33 -5.70 -2.63
N ILE A 49 -3.03 -4.94 -1.58
CA ILE A 49 -2.50 -5.48 -0.32
C ILE A 49 -3.50 -6.43 0.32
N PHE A 50 -4.76 -6.00 0.42
CA PHE A 50 -5.83 -6.78 1.04
C PHE A 50 -6.02 -8.12 0.30
N THR A 51 -6.07 -8.09 -1.04
CA THR A 51 -6.27 -9.29 -1.86
C THR A 51 -5.08 -10.24 -1.74
N LEU A 52 -3.86 -9.72 -1.77
CA LEU A 52 -2.67 -10.54 -1.61
C LEU A 52 -2.63 -11.22 -0.25
N GLU A 53 -2.94 -10.49 0.82
CA GLU A 53 -2.90 -11.04 2.16
C GLU A 53 -4.05 -12.02 2.41
N ARG A 54 -5.27 -11.64 2.07
CA ARG A 54 -6.47 -12.40 2.45
C ARG A 54 -6.80 -13.51 1.48
N PHE A 55 -6.67 -13.27 0.20
CA PHE A 55 -7.05 -14.25 -0.82
C PHE A 55 -5.88 -15.15 -1.19
N TYR A 56 -4.71 -14.57 -1.49
CA TYR A 56 -3.54 -15.34 -1.93
C TYR A 56 -2.64 -15.79 -0.78
N LYS A 57 -2.92 -15.37 0.45
CA LYS A 57 -2.15 -15.75 1.65
C LYS A 57 -0.66 -15.43 1.54
N VAL A 58 -0.34 -14.30 0.91
CA VAL A 58 1.04 -13.82 0.79
C VAL A 58 1.47 -13.19 2.11
N GLU A 59 2.68 -13.50 2.57
CA GLU A 59 3.23 -12.94 3.79
C GLU A 59 3.47 -11.43 3.64
N ARG A 60 3.28 -10.70 4.73
CA ARG A 60 3.38 -9.24 4.75
C ARG A 60 4.73 -8.72 4.30
N GLU A 61 5.82 -9.36 4.74
CA GLU A 61 7.18 -8.96 4.32
C GLU A 61 7.36 -9.08 2.81
N LYS A 62 6.81 -10.13 2.21
CA LYS A 62 6.88 -10.31 0.76
C LYS A 62 6.06 -9.25 0.02
N ILE A 63 4.88 -8.92 0.52
CA ILE A 63 4.05 -7.85 -0.04
C ILE A 63 4.83 -6.54 -0.02
N LYS A 64 5.43 -6.20 1.11
CA LYS A 64 6.24 -4.99 1.25
C LYS A 64 7.42 -4.98 0.29
N ASP A 65 8.19 -6.08 0.23
CA ASP A 65 9.41 -6.17 -0.57
C ASP A 65 9.14 -5.97 -2.06
N ILE A 66 8.00 -6.44 -2.55
CA ILE A 66 7.63 -6.28 -3.96
C ILE A 66 6.99 -4.91 -4.21
N LEU A 67 6.18 -4.41 -3.30
CA LEU A 67 5.39 -3.20 -3.52
C LEU A 67 6.19 -1.91 -3.34
N LEU A 68 7.15 -1.87 -2.40
CA LEU A 68 7.96 -0.67 -2.19
C LEU A 68 8.69 -0.19 -3.45
N PRO A 69 9.38 -1.06 -4.21
CA PRO A 69 10.02 -0.62 -5.46
C PRO A 69 9.03 -0.09 -6.49
N ILE A 70 7.83 -0.66 -6.54
CA ILE A 70 6.77 -0.20 -7.47
C ILE A 70 6.33 1.21 -7.10
N ILE A 71 6.11 1.48 -5.81
CA ILE A 71 5.71 2.81 -5.33
C ILE A 71 6.75 3.86 -5.69
N ASP A 72 8.02 3.49 -5.71
CA ASP A 72 9.14 4.40 -6.00
C ASP A 72 9.44 4.57 -7.50
N LEU A 73 8.71 3.91 -8.39
CA LEU A 73 8.93 4.05 -9.83
C LEU A 73 8.74 5.50 -10.26
N ARG A 74 9.69 6.03 -11.04
CA ARG A 74 9.74 7.44 -11.44
C ARG A 74 8.50 7.88 -12.21
N GLY A 75 8.00 7.03 -13.08
CA GLY A 75 6.84 7.32 -13.91
C GLY A 75 5.50 7.09 -13.22
N LEU A 76 5.49 6.56 -12.00
CA LEU A 76 4.26 6.29 -11.27
C LEU A 76 3.87 7.49 -10.41
N ASN A 77 2.73 8.09 -10.71
CA ASN A 77 2.14 9.14 -9.90
C ASN A 77 1.19 8.51 -8.87
N LEU A 78 1.46 8.76 -7.60
CA LEU A 78 0.69 8.24 -6.48
C LEU A 78 0.74 9.26 -5.35
N GLU A 79 -0.41 9.71 -4.89
CA GLU A 79 -0.50 10.60 -3.74
C GLU A 79 -0.14 9.86 -2.45
N HIS A 80 0.42 10.57 -1.50
CA HIS A 80 0.76 10.04 -0.17
C HIS A 80 1.80 8.91 -0.20
N LYS A 81 2.73 8.94 -1.15
CA LYS A 81 3.77 7.90 -1.24
C LYS A 81 4.48 7.66 0.09
N ASP A 82 4.88 8.73 0.79
CA ASP A 82 5.61 8.59 2.05
C ASP A 82 4.75 7.96 3.15
N ILE A 83 3.47 8.35 3.23
CA ILE A 83 2.53 7.77 4.19
C ILE A 83 2.31 6.29 3.88
N ILE A 84 2.13 5.94 2.61
CA ILE A 84 1.93 4.55 2.18
C ILE A 84 3.16 3.69 2.51
N LYS A 85 4.35 4.19 2.23
CA LYS A 85 5.60 3.48 2.52
C LYS A 85 5.78 3.24 4.01
N SER A 86 5.55 4.27 4.82
CA SER A 86 5.60 4.15 6.30
C SER A 86 4.54 3.18 6.80
N SER A 87 3.35 3.20 6.20
CA SER A 87 2.25 2.30 6.56
C SER A 87 2.59 0.84 6.25
N LEU A 88 3.27 0.58 5.14
CA LEU A 88 3.75 -0.77 4.82
C LEU A 88 4.76 -1.28 5.86
N ASN A 89 5.66 -0.41 6.33
CA ASN A 89 6.59 -0.78 7.37
C ASN A 89 5.88 -1.15 8.68
N LEU A 90 4.94 -0.32 9.11
CA LEU A 90 4.18 -0.58 10.33
C LEU A 90 3.29 -1.82 10.21
N PHE A 91 2.71 -2.04 9.04
CA PHE A 91 1.93 -3.24 8.71
C PHE A 91 2.75 -4.52 8.88
N CYS A 92 4.05 -4.48 8.58
CA CYS A 92 4.96 -5.61 8.78
C CYS A 92 5.45 -5.75 10.22
N GLU A 93 5.67 -4.62 10.92
CA GLU A 93 6.24 -4.62 12.27
C GLU A 93 5.22 -4.98 13.35
N LYS A 94 3.96 -4.61 13.15
CA LYS A 94 2.90 -4.80 14.13
C LYS A 94 1.75 -5.58 13.52
N ASN A 95 0.99 -6.28 14.36
CA ASN A 95 -0.17 -7.05 13.92
C ASN A 95 -1.40 -6.16 13.78
N ILE A 96 -1.32 -5.20 12.86
CA ILE A 96 -2.41 -4.28 12.54
C ILE A 96 -2.67 -4.31 11.04
N SER A 97 -3.89 -3.93 10.63
CA SER A 97 -4.22 -3.86 9.20
C SER A 97 -3.47 -2.72 8.51
N PHE A 98 -3.33 -2.82 7.19
CA PHE A 98 -2.75 -1.72 6.42
C PHE A 98 -3.59 -0.44 6.56
N ALA A 99 -4.92 -0.56 6.58
CA ALA A 99 -5.80 0.59 6.75
C ALA A 99 -5.55 1.31 8.08
N ASP A 100 -5.40 0.57 9.17
CA ASP A 100 -5.10 1.16 10.48
C ASP A 100 -3.71 1.78 10.51
N ALA A 101 -2.73 1.12 9.90
CA ALA A 101 -1.38 1.67 9.76
C ALA A 101 -1.39 2.97 8.96
N PHE A 102 -2.15 3.01 7.87
CA PHE A 102 -2.29 4.23 7.07
C PHE A 102 -2.92 5.36 7.88
N ASN A 103 -4.00 5.06 8.61
CA ASN A 103 -4.66 6.06 9.47
C ASN A 103 -3.70 6.64 10.51
N ALA A 104 -2.86 5.79 11.11
CA ALA A 104 -1.87 6.23 12.09
C ALA A 104 -0.87 7.23 11.48
N TYR A 105 -0.34 6.94 10.30
CA TYR A 105 0.60 7.84 9.64
C TYR A 105 -0.06 9.08 9.03
N PHE A 106 -1.30 8.95 8.56
CA PHE A 106 -2.11 10.09 8.15
C PHE A 106 -2.29 11.06 9.31
N MET A 107 -2.65 10.55 10.49
CA MET A 107 -2.78 11.36 11.70
C MET A 107 -1.47 12.08 12.03
N LYS A 108 -0.37 11.36 12.00
CA LYS A 108 0.95 11.92 12.29
C LYS A 108 1.30 13.05 11.32
N ALA A 109 1.03 12.87 10.05
CA ALA A 109 1.31 13.86 9.01
C ALA A 109 0.47 15.14 9.17
N HIS A 110 -0.70 15.04 9.80
CA HIS A 110 -1.63 16.16 10.00
C HIS A 110 -1.65 16.66 11.44
N GLN A 111 -0.70 16.25 12.29
CA GLN A 111 -0.61 16.59 13.71
C GLN A 111 -1.90 16.25 14.47
N ILE A 112 -2.54 15.15 14.12
CA ILE A 112 -3.70 14.62 14.81
C ILE A 112 -3.21 13.54 15.78
N ASN A 113 -3.51 13.69 17.07
CA ASN A 113 -3.07 12.73 18.09
C ASN A 113 -4.20 11.99 18.79
N GLU A 114 -5.45 12.28 18.45
CA GLU A 114 -6.62 11.57 19.00
C GLU A 114 -7.42 10.93 17.88
N ILE A 115 -7.93 9.72 18.13
CA ILE A 115 -8.78 8.99 17.18
C ILE A 115 -10.03 8.48 17.87
N TYR A 116 -11.18 8.65 17.23
CA TYR A 116 -12.38 7.92 17.62
C TYR A 116 -12.33 6.53 17.01
N SER A 117 -12.24 5.50 17.84
CA SER A 117 -12.23 4.12 17.37
C SER A 117 -12.56 3.18 18.50
N TYR A 118 -13.22 2.08 18.18
CA TYR A 118 -13.41 0.96 19.11
C TYR A 118 -12.27 -0.05 18.98
N ASP A 119 -11.38 0.10 18.01
CA ASP A 119 -10.29 -0.84 17.78
C ASP A 119 -9.14 -0.57 18.73
N LYS A 120 -8.88 -1.52 19.63
CA LYS A 120 -7.85 -1.40 20.66
C LYS A 120 -6.43 -1.53 20.10
N ASP A 121 -6.28 -1.91 18.83
CA ASP A 121 -4.96 -1.95 18.20
C ASP A 121 -4.28 -0.57 18.21
N PHE A 122 -5.06 0.50 18.16
CA PHE A 122 -4.53 1.88 18.24
C PHE A 122 -3.90 2.19 19.58
N ASP A 123 -4.23 1.49 20.65
CA ASP A 123 -3.62 1.69 21.96
C ASP A 123 -2.12 1.30 21.97
N ASN A 124 -1.70 0.49 21.00
CA ASN A 124 -0.32 0.02 20.88
C ASN A 124 0.53 0.90 19.94
N ILE A 125 -0.02 2.00 19.44
CA ILE A 125 0.68 2.90 18.54
C ILE A 125 1.08 4.17 19.32
N GLU A 126 2.38 4.42 19.41
CA GLU A 126 2.91 5.57 20.12
C GLU A 126 2.40 6.88 19.49
N GLY A 127 2.00 7.81 20.34
CA GLY A 127 1.53 9.14 19.90
C GLY A 127 0.06 9.19 19.52
N ILE A 128 -0.68 8.09 19.62
CA ILE A 128 -2.10 8.04 19.34
C ILE A 128 -2.88 7.77 20.61
N ASN A 129 -3.85 8.62 20.89
CA ASN A 129 -4.80 8.47 21.99
C ASN A 129 -6.16 8.08 21.43
N ARG A 130 -6.57 6.86 21.72
CA ARG A 130 -7.85 6.35 21.28
C ARG A 130 -8.95 6.81 22.22
N ARG A 131 -10.07 7.21 21.67
CA ARG A 131 -11.28 7.54 22.41
C ARG A 131 -12.45 6.83 21.81
N GLU A 132 -13.41 6.47 22.66
CA GLU A 132 -14.69 5.93 22.22
C GLU A 132 -15.74 7.03 22.32
N PRO A 133 -16.67 7.12 21.34
CA PRO A 133 -17.75 8.11 21.41
C PRO A 133 -18.63 7.89 22.64
N GLU A 134 -19.07 8.99 23.22
CA GLU A 134 -19.98 8.97 24.39
C GLU A 134 -21.40 9.35 23.99
#